data_5dbcb9f14b53bb08761a40347e3b1154
#
_entry.id   5dbcb9f14b53bb08761a40347e3b1154
#
_cell.length_a   1.000
_cell.length_b   1.000
_cell.length_c   1.000
_cell.angle_alpha   90.00
_cell.angle_beta   90.00
_cell.angle_gamma   90.00
#
_symmetry.space_group_name_H-M   'P 1'
#
loop_
_entity.id
_entity.type
_entity.pdbx_description
1 polymer ?
#
loop_
_entity_poly.entity_id
_entity_poly.type
_entity_poly.pdbx_seq_one_letter_code
_entity_poly.pdbx_strand_id
1 'polypeptide(L)'
;MLRKTLITFGLLAILGITAWEFKINILIWSIPKLAAIFMPVQDNIPTTWTEGPETPTQDDRPNIILILADDLGYNDISAHNGGAADGSLMTPHIDSLAENGILFSRGYAANATCAPSRASIMTGKYPTKFGYEFTPVPATGRLIMRWLAEEDDSELKARIDREVATRLPPLWEQGMPTEQITIAEVLRDAGYY
;
A
#
# COMPACT_ATOMS: atom_id res chain seq x y z
N MET A 1 26.81 41.84 30.78
CA MET A 1 27.06 40.95 29.60
C MET A 1 26.94 39.47 29.97
N LEU A 2 27.63 38.97 30.96
CA LEU A 2 27.67 37.55 31.35
C LEU A 2 26.28 36.91 31.57
N ARG A 3 25.34 37.62 32.23
CA ARG A 3 23.97 37.09 32.49
C ARG A 3 23.14 36.88 31.22
N LYS A 4 23.29 37.75 30.22
CA LYS A 4 22.60 37.57 28.93
C LYS A 4 23.17 36.40 28.16
N THR A 5 24.49 36.21 28.19
CA THR A 5 25.18 35.12 27.52
C THR A 5 24.78 33.76 28.14
N LEU A 6 24.71 33.68 29.47
CA LEU A 6 24.28 32.47 30.17
C LEU A 6 22.81 32.07 29.85
N ILE A 7 21.93 33.09 29.77
CA ILE A 7 20.52 32.82 29.38
C ILE A 7 20.44 32.32 27.94
N THR A 8 21.21 32.90 27.03
CA THR A 8 21.23 32.46 25.63
C THR A 8 21.74 31.03 25.51
N PHE A 9 22.83 30.67 26.21
CA PHE A 9 23.33 29.29 26.22
C PHE A 9 22.34 28.30 26.82
N GLY A 10 21.63 28.70 27.90
CA GLY A 10 20.58 27.88 28.51
C GLY A 10 19.41 27.62 27.55
N LEU A 11 18.96 28.63 26.83
CA LEU A 11 17.89 28.53 25.83
C LEU A 11 18.31 27.62 24.65
N LEU A 12 19.55 27.75 24.16
CA LEU A 12 20.06 26.92 23.08
C LEU A 12 20.21 25.46 23.53
N ALA A 13 20.62 25.21 24.78
CA ALA A 13 20.71 23.86 25.32
C ALA A 13 19.31 23.21 25.46
N ILE A 14 18.32 23.93 25.94
CA ILE A 14 16.93 23.47 26.02
C ILE A 14 16.39 23.17 24.63
N LEU A 15 16.61 24.06 23.65
CA LEU A 15 16.20 23.86 22.26
C LEU A 15 16.86 22.63 21.64
N GLY A 16 18.15 22.41 21.94
CA GLY A 16 18.88 21.23 21.47
C GLY A 16 18.33 19.93 22.05
N ILE A 17 18.05 19.91 23.37
CA ILE A 17 17.45 18.73 24.04
C ILE A 17 16.04 18.47 23.49
N THR A 18 15.23 19.51 23.36
CA THR A 18 13.87 19.35 22.81
C THR A 18 13.91 18.84 21.36
N ALA A 19 14.81 19.37 20.54
CA ALA A 19 14.98 18.91 19.17
C ALA A 19 15.46 17.44 19.11
N TRP A 20 16.30 17.02 20.06
CA TRP A 20 16.75 15.64 20.14
C TRP A 20 15.63 14.67 20.54
N GLU A 21 14.81 15.01 21.54
CA GLU A 21 13.66 14.23 21.98
C GLU A 21 12.59 14.11 20.89
N PHE A 22 12.36 15.19 20.14
CA PHE A 22 11.34 15.24 19.08
C PHE A 22 11.89 15.04 17.67
N LYS A 23 13.15 14.58 17.52
CA LYS A 23 13.82 14.42 16.21
C LYS A 23 12.98 13.67 15.17
N ILE A 24 12.28 12.60 15.60
CA ILE A 24 11.42 11.79 14.74
C ILE A 24 10.22 12.59 14.24
N ASN A 25 9.52 13.24 15.16
CA ASN A 25 8.36 14.07 14.82
C ASN A 25 8.73 15.23 13.91
N ILE A 26 9.87 15.88 14.15
CA ILE A 26 10.40 16.96 13.31
C ILE A 26 10.73 16.43 11.92
N LEU A 27 11.35 15.26 11.83
CA LEU A 27 11.69 14.63 10.56
C LEU A 27 10.43 14.27 9.76
N ILE A 28 9.48 13.56 10.38
CA ILE A 28 8.22 13.16 9.75
C ILE A 28 7.43 14.38 9.28
N TRP A 29 7.42 15.45 10.05
CA TRP A 29 6.72 16.70 9.70
C TRP A 29 7.43 17.50 8.59
N SER A 30 8.77 17.48 8.56
CA SER A 30 9.56 18.27 7.60
C SER A 30 9.77 17.61 6.26
N ILE A 31 9.87 16.25 6.21
CA ILE A 31 10.10 15.51 4.97
C ILE A 31 9.08 15.83 3.88
N PRO A 32 7.75 15.78 4.13
CA PRO A 32 6.78 16.07 3.08
C PRO A 32 6.88 17.50 2.55
N LYS A 33 7.20 18.46 3.42
CA LYS A 33 7.34 19.87 3.05
C LYS A 33 8.59 20.14 2.22
N LEU A 34 9.70 19.53 2.60
CA LEU A 34 10.93 19.60 1.83
C LEU A 34 10.78 18.86 0.50
N ALA A 35 10.15 17.70 0.51
CA ALA A 35 9.85 16.96 -0.71
C ALA A 35 8.99 17.79 -1.68
N ALA A 36 7.97 18.49 -1.19
CA ALA A 36 7.14 19.35 -2.03
C ALA A 36 7.91 20.51 -2.67
N ILE A 37 8.99 21.00 -2.03
CA ILE A 37 9.84 22.06 -2.58
C ILE A 37 10.80 21.52 -3.65
N PHE A 38 11.42 20.35 -3.37
CA PHE A 38 12.47 19.81 -4.24
C PHE A 38 11.94 18.83 -5.30
N MET A 39 10.77 18.27 -5.07
CA MET A 39 10.09 17.31 -5.94
C MET A 39 8.62 17.74 -6.08
N PRO A 40 8.35 18.85 -6.78
CA PRO A 40 6.97 19.30 -6.96
C PRO A 40 6.17 18.17 -7.63
N VAL A 41 4.97 17.96 -7.10
CA VAL A 41 4.02 17.02 -7.72
C VAL A 41 3.72 17.54 -9.12
N GLN A 42 3.99 16.71 -10.12
CA GLN A 42 3.61 17.02 -11.50
C GLN A 42 2.09 17.06 -11.61
N ASP A 43 1.59 17.96 -12.45
CA ASP A 43 0.17 17.97 -12.76
C ASP A 43 -0.26 16.60 -13.32
N ASN A 44 -1.44 16.16 -12.93
CA ASN A 44 -1.99 14.91 -13.45
C ASN A 44 -2.06 15.00 -14.97
N ILE A 45 -1.45 14.06 -15.65
CA ILE A 45 -1.63 13.90 -17.08
C ILE A 45 -3.10 13.53 -17.31
N PRO A 46 -3.87 14.32 -18.08
CA PRO A 46 -5.24 13.97 -18.39
C PRO A 46 -5.27 12.57 -19.01
N THR A 47 -5.87 11.63 -18.32
CA THR A 47 -6.04 10.28 -18.88
C THR A 47 -7.25 10.33 -19.81
N THR A 48 -6.98 10.30 -21.10
CA THR A 48 -8.04 10.07 -22.11
C THR A 48 -8.31 8.58 -22.14
N TRP A 49 -9.52 8.20 -21.84
CA TRP A 49 -10.00 6.84 -22.01
C TRP A 49 -11.05 6.83 -23.11
N THR A 50 -11.09 5.75 -23.87
CA THR A 50 -12.08 5.58 -24.92
C THR A 50 -13.36 5.11 -24.28
N GLU A 51 -14.42 5.89 -24.40
CA GLU A 51 -15.75 5.46 -23.99
C GLU A 51 -16.14 4.22 -24.80
N GLY A 52 -16.79 3.28 -24.14
CA GLY A 52 -17.41 2.15 -24.82
C GLY A 52 -18.50 2.61 -25.79
N PRO A 53 -19.03 1.75 -26.64
CA PRO A 53 -20.07 2.08 -27.58
C PRO A 53 -21.32 2.61 -26.86
N GLU A 54 -21.87 3.76 -27.29
CA GLU A 54 -23.08 4.39 -26.72
C GLU A 54 -24.30 3.48 -26.75
N THR A 55 -24.38 2.59 -27.72
CA THR A 55 -25.41 1.57 -27.83
C THR A 55 -24.87 0.24 -27.33
N PRO A 56 -25.57 -0.39 -26.35
CA PRO A 56 -25.24 -1.76 -25.99
C PRO A 56 -25.27 -2.63 -27.23
N THR A 57 -24.12 -3.18 -27.61
CA THR A 57 -24.12 -4.31 -28.55
C THR A 57 -25.02 -5.36 -27.92
N GLN A 58 -25.85 -6.02 -28.70
CA GLN A 58 -26.64 -7.15 -28.23
C GLN A 58 -25.68 -8.27 -27.89
N ASP A 59 -25.13 -8.21 -26.67
CA ASP A 59 -24.07 -9.07 -26.18
C ASP A 59 -24.65 -9.85 -25.00
N ASP A 60 -24.82 -11.15 -25.16
CA ASP A 60 -25.36 -12.03 -24.12
C ASP A 60 -24.33 -12.35 -23.02
N ARG A 61 -23.12 -11.79 -23.11
CA ARG A 61 -22.08 -11.96 -22.08
C ARG A 61 -22.46 -11.23 -20.81
N PRO A 62 -22.25 -11.83 -19.64
CA PRO A 62 -22.54 -11.17 -18.36
C PRO A 62 -21.57 -10.03 -18.10
N ASN A 63 -22.04 -8.98 -17.42
CA ASN A 63 -21.17 -7.97 -16.86
C ASN A 63 -20.32 -8.57 -15.73
N ILE A 64 -19.05 -8.16 -15.65
CA ILE A 64 -18.10 -8.62 -14.64
C ILE A 64 -17.74 -7.45 -13.73
N ILE A 65 -18.06 -7.57 -12.44
CA ILE A 65 -17.72 -6.57 -11.42
C ILE A 65 -16.77 -7.25 -10.42
N LEU A 66 -15.53 -6.78 -10.37
CA LEU A 66 -14.53 -7.24 -9.39
C LEU A 66 -14.41 -6.18 -8.29
N ILE A 67 -14.83 -6.53 -7.08
CA ILE A 67 -14.67 -5.69 -5.89
C ILE A 67 -13.56 -6.26 -5.04
N LEU A 68 -12.47 -5.52 -4.88
CA LEU A 68 -11.32 -5.90 -4.08
C LEU A 68 -11.22 -4.97 -2.87
N ALA A 69 -11.51 -5.49 -1.69
CA ALA A 69 -11.35 -4.75 -0.45
C ALA A 69 -9.87 -4.66 -0.07
N ASP A 70 -9.46 -3.51 0.46
CA ASP A 70 -8.10 -3.24 0.88
C ASP A 70 -7.99 -3.45 2.40
N ASP A 71 -7.00 -4.24 2.81
CA ASP A 71 -6.70 -4.58 4.21
C ASP A 71 -7.90 -5.11 5.03
N LEU A 72 -8.86 -5.76 4.36
CA LEU A 72 -10.00 -6.37 5.01
C LEU A 72 -9.60 -7.69 5.69
N GLY A 73 -9.79 -7.76 6.99
CA GLY A 73 -9.54 -8.97 7.77
C GLY A 73 -10.63 -10.02 7.60
N TYR A 74 -10.27 -11.29 7.77
CA TYR A 74 -11.21 -12.41 7.66
C TYR A 74 -12.41 -12.29 8.60
N ASN A 75 -12.19 -11.78 9.81
CA ASN A 75 -13.24 -11.61 10.82
C ASN A 75 -14.05 -10.31 10.66
N ASP A 76 -13.71 -9.45 9.70
CA ASP A 76 -14.40 -8.18 9.51
C ASP A 76 -15.73 -8.33 8.76
N ILE A 77 -15.95 -9.50 8.15
CA ILE A 77 -17.19 -9.84 7.45
C ILE A 77 -18.02 -10.78 8.32
N SER A 78 -19.27 -10.43 8.59
CA SER A 78 -20.14 -11.23 9.47
C SER A 78 -20.51 -12.60 8.89
N ALA A 79 -20.53 -12.78 7.57
CA ALA A 79 -20.74 -14.07 6.93
C ALA A 79 -19.64 -15.12 7.23
N HIS A 80 -18.44 -14.70 7.62
CA HIS A 80 -17.34 -15.64 7.91
C HIS A 80 -17.31 -16.08 9.37
N ASN A 81 -17.37 -15.14 10.31
CA ASN A 81 -17.12 -15.45 11.73
C ASN A 81 -17.93 -14.55 12.68
N GLY A 82 -19.11 -14.12 12.29
CA GLY A 82 -19.98 -13.32 13.12
C GLY A 82 -19.68 -11.81 13.14
N GLY A 83 -18.69 -11.36 12.38
CA GLY A 83 -18.32 -9.94 12.26
C GLY A 83 -17.29 -9.47 13.28
N ALA A 84 -16.72 -8.29 13.04
CA ALA A 84 -15.78 -7.64 13.93
C ALA A 84 -16.44 -7.15 15.24
N ALA A 85 -15.61 -6.75 16.20
CA ALA A 85 -16.03 -6.22 17.49
C ALA A 85 -17.06 -7.12 18.21
N ASP A 86 -16.73 -8.41 18.37
CA ASP A 86 -17.61 -9.41 19.02
C ASP A 86 -18.99 -9.60 18.37
N GLY A 87 -19.10 -9.31 17.08
CA GLY A 87 -20.34 -9.42 16.30
C GLY A 87 -21.19 -8.16 16.32
N SER A 88 -20.72 -7.06 16.90
CA SER A 88 -21.46 -5.79 16.91
C SER A 88 -21.40 -5.06 15.55
N LEU A 89 -20.37 -5.33 14.74
CA LEU A 89 -20.24 -4.78 13.39
C LEU A 89 -20.69 -5.80 12.35
N MET A 90 -21.89 -5.62 11.87
CA MET A 90 -22.51 -6.51 10.88
C MET A 90 -22.33 -5.98 9.46
N THR A 91 -22.20 -6.90 8.51
CA THR A 91 -22.03 -6.59 7.07
C THR A 91 -23.16 -7.18 6.21
N PRO A 92 -24.44 -6.84 6.48
CA PRO A 92 -25.59 -7.56 5.91
C PRO A 92 -25.65 -7.49 4.38
N HIS A 93 -25.17 -6.41 3.77
CA HIS A 93 -25.14 -6.29 2.30
C HIS A 93 -24.04 -7.15 1.67
N ILE A 94 -22.90 -7.30 2.32
CA ILE A 94 -21.84 -8.20 1.87
C ILE A 94 -22.27 -9.64 2.11
N ASP A 95 -22.87 -9.93 3.24
CA ASP A 95 -23.39 -11.26 3.59
C ASP A 95 -24.44 -11.73 2.59
N SER A 96 -25.29 -10.82 2.08
CA SER A 96 -26.28 -11.15 1.05
C SER A 96 -25.65 -11.62 -0.28
N LEU A 97 -24.43 -11.21 -0.59
CA LEU A 97 -23.70 -11.75 -1.73
C LEU A 97 -23.32 -13.21 -1.51
N ALA A 98 -22.94 -13.57 -0.30
CA ALA A 98 -22.63 -14.95 0.07
C ALA A 98 -23.90 -15.83 0.08
N GLU A 99 -25.03 -15.30 0.55
CA GLU A 99 -26.31 -16.00 0.57
C GLU A 99 -26.87 -16.28 -0.82
N ASN A 100 -26.67 -15.35 -1.77
CA ASN A 100 -27.19 -15.47 -3.13
C ASN A 100 -26.15 -15.97 -4.15
N GLY A 101 -24.93 -16.27 -3.69
CA GLY A 101 -23.80 -16.67 -4.52
C GLY A 101 -23.04 -17.85 -3.97
N ILE A 102 -21.72 -17.82 -4.12
CA ILE A 102 -20.81 -18.86 -3.63
C ILE A 102 -19.80 -18.23 -2.66
N LEU A 103 -19.78 -18.73 -1.44
CA LEU A 103 -18.80 -18.37 -0.42
C LEU A 103 -17.63 -19.35 -0.43
N PHE A 104 -16.43 -18.85 -0.73
CA PHE A 104 -15.20 -19.64 -0.67
C PHE A 104 -14.60 -19.56 0.74
N SER A 105 -14.87 -20.55 1.57
CA SER A 105 -14.36 -20.61 2.96
C SER A 105 -12.84 -20.81 3.08
N ARG A 106 -12.16 -21.16 1.99
CA ARG A 106 -10.72 -21.42 1.93
C ARG A 106 -10.05 -20.63 0.79
N GLY A 107 -10.47 -19.40 0.59
CA GLY A 107 -9.77 -18.45 -0.28
C GLY A 107 -8.58 -17.83 0.44
N TYR A 108 -7.39 -17.90 -0.17
CA TYR A 108 -6.15 -17.36 0.40
C TYR A 108 -5.57 -16.31 -0.52
N ALA A 109 -5.13 -15.20 0.06
CA ALA A 109 -4.34 -14.22 -0.65
C ALA A 109 -2.98 -14.84 -1.07
N ALA A 110 -2.55 -14.56 -2.28
CA ALA A 110 -1.31 -15.13 -2.81
C ALA A 110 -0.04 -14.54 -2.17
N ASN A 111 -0.16 -13.42 -1.46
CA ASN A 111 0.90 -12.76 -0.71
C ASN A 111 0.31 -12.00 0.47
N ALA A 112 1.11 -11.78 1.51
CA ALA A 112 0.71 -11.06 2.72
C ALA A 112 0.66 -9.54 2.53
N THR A 113 1.21 -8.99 1.44
CA THR A 113 1.23 -7.56 1.16
C THR A 113 0.36 -7.20 -0.05
N CYS A 114 -0.21 -6.00 -0.02
CA CYS A 114 -1.23 -5.54 -0.98
C CYS A 114 -0.75 -5.58 -2.44
N ALA A 115 0.39 -5.00 -2.78
CA ALA A 115 0.84 -4.85 -4.15
C ALA A 115 1.08 -6.20 -4.87
N PRO A 116 1.87 -7.15 -4.34
CA PRO A 116 2.04 -8.45 -4.98
C PRO A 116 0.77 -9.32 -4.94
N SER A 117 -0.07 -9.20 -3.90
CA SER A 117 -1.36 -9.89 -3.86
C SER A 117 -2.30 -9.41 -4.97
N ARG A 118 -2.39 -8.11 -5.20
CA ARG A 118 -3.15 -7.50 -6.31
C ARG A 118 -2.59 -7.91 -7.66
N ALA A 119 -1.27 -7.92 -7.83
CA ALA A 119 -0.62 -8.41 -9.04
C ALA A 119 -0.98 -9.88 -9.34
N SER A 120 -1.08 -10.70 -8.30
CA SER A 120 -1.51 -12.10 -8.43
C SER A 120 -2.96 -12.22 -8.90
N ILE A 121 -3.86 -11.41 -8.37
CA ILE A 121 -5.26 -11.37 -8.82
C ILE A 121 -5.34 -10.95 -10.30
N MET A 122 -4.58 -9.92 -10.66
CA MET A 122 -4.58 -9.41 -12.03
C MET A 122 -4.00 -10.39 -13.05
N THR A 123 -3.05 -11.23 -12.65
CA THR A 123 -2.32 -12.14 -13.58
C THR A 123 -2.74 -13.60 -13.48
N GLY A 124 -3.45 -13.97 -12.42
CA GLY A 124 -3.73 -15.39 -12.11
C GLY A 124 -2.49 -16.20 -11.73
N LYS A 125 -1.37 -15.55 -11.37
CA LYS A 125 -0.09 -16.18 -11.05
C LYS A 125 0.39 -15.80 -9.66
N TYR A 126 1.14 -16.69 -9.00
CA TYR A 126 1.85 -16.30 -7.78
C TYR A 126 2.94 -15.27 -8.09
N PRO A 127 3.14 -14.25 -7.23
CA PRO A 127 4.07 -13.15 -7.49
C PRO A 127 5.52 -13.59 -7.60
N THR A 128 5.88 -14.71 -6.95
CA THR A 128 7.18 -15.38 -7.08
C THR A 128 7.51 -15.84 -8.51
N LYS A 129 6.49 -16.04 -9.36
CA LYS A 129 6.69 -16.44 -10.76
C LYS A 129 7.27 -15.35 -11.64
N PHE A 130 7.10 -14.08 -11.26
CA PHE A 130 7.58 -12.94 -12.00
C PHE A 130 8.38 -11.95 -11.15
N GLY A 131 8.79 -12.36 -9.93
CA GLY A 131 9.71 -11.62 -9.07
C GLY A 131 9.13 -10.36 -8.42
N TYR A 132 7.82 -10.25 -8.29
CA TYR A 132 7.16 -9.10 -7.64
C TYR A 132 6.58 -9.50 -6.28
N GLU A 133 7.45 -9.67 -5.29
CA GLU A 133 7.09 -10.27 -4.00
C GLU A 133 6.88 -9.26 -2.88
N PHE A 134 7.25 -8.00 -3.09
CA PHE A 134 7.22 -6.96 -2.08
C PHE A 134 6.54 -5.69 -2.59
N THR A 135 5.96 -4.94 -1.67
CA THR A 135 5.47 -3.60 -1.98
C THR A 135 6.64 -2.67 -2.28
N PRO A 136 6.60 -1.93 -3.40
CA PRO A 136 7.66 -0.98 -3.75
C PRO A 136 7.90 0.04 -2.65
N VAL A 137 9.17 0.22 -2.27
CA VAL A 137 9.56 1.16 -1.21
C VAL A 137 10.62 2.12 -1.74
N PRO A 138 10.40 3.45 -1.67
CA PRO A 138 11.41 4.42 -2.07
C PRO A 138 12.65 4.34 -1.16
N ALA A 139 13.80 4.77 -1.66
CA ALA A 139 15.06 4.75 -0.91
C ALA A 139 14.95 5.49 0.44
N THR A 140 14.26 6.63 0.45
CA THR A 140 14.00 7.41 1.67
C THR A 140 13.13 6.64 2.68
N GLY A 141 12.12 5.92 2.20
CA GLY A 141 11.28 5.06 3.04
C GLY A 141 12.09 3.94 3.69
N ARG A 142 13.02 3.33 2.96
CA ARG A 142 13.93 2.30 3.51
C ARG A 142 14.83 2.84 4.62
N LEU A 143 15.32 4.07 4.48
CA LEU A 143 16.11 4.72 5.53
C LEU A 143 15.29 4.96 6.80
N ILE A 144 14.06 5.43 6.65
CA ILE A 144 13.14 5.65 7.77
C ILE A 144 12.79 4.33 8.46
N MET A 145 12.42 3.31 7.70
CA MET A 145 12.10 1.99 8.24
C MET A 145 13.29 1.38 9.00
N ARG A 146 14.50 1.51 8.45
CA ARG A 146 15.70 1.04 9.13
C ARG A 146 15.89 1.75 10.46
N TRP A 147 15.75 3.05 10.48
CA TRP A 147 15.93 3.84 11.68
C TRP A 147 14.86 3.52 12.75
N LEU A 148 13.60 3.37 12.34
CA LEU A 148 12.53 2.92 13.24
C LEU A 148 12.80 1.52 13.78
N ALA A 149 13.32 0.61 12.96
CA ALA A 149 13.67 -0.74 13.38
C ALA A 149 14.88 -0.78 14.34
N GLU A 150 15.80 0.18 14.24
CA GLU A 150 16.94 0.31 15.17
C GLU A 150 16.49 0.84 16.56
N GLU A 151 15.41 1.64 16.60
CA GLU A 151 14.83 2.20 17.85
C GLU A 151 13.73 1.30 18.45
N ASP A 152 13.31 0.25 17.76
CA ASP A 152 12.28 -0.68 18.24
C ASP A 152 12.84 -1.60 19.34
N ASP A 153 12.24 -1.52 20.54
CA ASP A 153 12.57 -2.35 21.71
C ASP A 153 11.72 -3.62 21.81
N SER A 154 10.90 -3.93 20.79
CA SER A 154 10.08 -5.15 20.77
C SER A 154 10.94 -6.42 20.73
N GLU A 155 10.37 -7.53 21.20
CA GLU A 155 11.03 -8.85 21.16
C GLU A 155 11.29 -9.32 19.72
N LEU A 156 10.44 -8.91 18.78
CA LEU A 156 10.52 -9.24 17.35
C LEU A 156 10.97 -8.02 16.55
N LYS A 157 12.23 -7.65 16.68
CA LYS A 157 12.80 -6.52 15.92
C LYS A 157 12.81 -6.81 14.43
N ALA A 158 12.29 -5.88 13.64
CA ALA A 158 12.44 -5.93 12.20
C ALA A 158 13.93 -5.82 11.83
N ARG A 159 14.43 -6.75 11.03
CA ARG A 159 15.81 -6.73 10.52
C ARG A 159 15.79 -6.38 9.04
N ILE A 160 16.45 -5.29 8.69
CA ILE A 160 16.66 -4.92 7.29
C ILE A 160 18.04 -5.42 6.89
N ASP A 161 18.06 -6.37 5.95
CA ASP A 161 19.31 -6.84 5.35
C ASP A 161 19.88 -5.72 4.47
N ARG A 162 21.06 -5.23 4.88
CA ARG A 162 21.75 -4.12 4.19
C ARG A 162 22.18 -4.50 2.78
N GLU A 163 22.60 -5.73 2.58
CA GLU A 163 23.05 -6.20 1.28
C GLU A 163 21.87 -6.27 0.29
N VAL A 164 20.75 -6.84 0.71
CA VAL A 164 19.53 -6.87 -0.09
C VAL A 164 19.00 -5.46 -0.36
N ALA A 165 19.00 -4.58 0.64
CA ALA A 165 18.52 -3.21 0.48
C ALA A 165 19.33 -2.39 -0.54
N THR A 166 20.61 -2.69 -0.74
CA THR A 166 21.45 -2.01 -1.75
C THR A 166 21.24 -2.55 -3.16
N ARG A 167 20.72 -3.77 -3.30
CA ARG A 167 20.46 -4.43 -4.60
C ARG A 167 19.08 -4.14 -5.16
N LEU A 168 18.20 -3.55 -4.37
CA LEU A 168 16.85 -3.20 -4.84
C LEU A 168 16.93 -2.16 -5.95
N PRO A 169 16.24 -2.37 -7.07
CA PRO A 169 16.19 -1.41 -8.15
C PRO A 169 15.53 -0.10 -7.72
N PRO A 170 15.66 0.99 -8.49
CA PRO A 170 14.93 2.23 -8.24
C PRO A 170 13.42 1.99 -8.17
N LEU A 171 12.70 2.86 -7.47
CA LEU A 171 11.26 2.69 -7.23
C LEU A 171 10.43 2.45 -8.51
N TRP A 172 10.76 3.15 -9.58
CA TRP A 172 10.07 3.04 -10.88
C TRP A 172 10.31 1.73 -11.63
N GLU A 173 11.29 0.94 -11.18
CA GLU A 173 11.55 -0.42 -11.68
C GLU A 173 11.03 -1.50 -10.74
N GLN A 174 10.53 -1.10 -9.55
CA GLN A 174 9.95 -2.00 -8.56
C GLN A 174 8.45 -2.21 -8.86
N GLY A 175 8.11 -2.73 -10.00
CA GLY A 175 6.74 -2.96 -10.40
C GLY A 175 6.52 -4.39 -10.88
N MET A 176 5.26 -4.71 -11.16
CA MET A 176 4.94 -5.90 -11.92
C MET A 176 5.53 -5.74 -13.34
N PRO A 177 6.28 -6.74 -13.85
CA PRO A 177 6.80 -6.68 -15.21
C PRO A 177 5.70 -6.48 -16.25
N THR A 178 5.94 -5.60 -17.22
CA THR A 178 4.97 -5.22 -18.26
C THR A 178 4.63 -6.36 -19.22
N GLU A 179 5.43 -7.42 -19.24
CA GLU A 179 5.21 -8.63 -20.03
C GLU A 179 4.14 -9.56 -19.45
N GLN A 180 3.68 -9.27 -18.23
CA GLN A 180 2.62 -10.06 -17.60
C GLN A 180 1.27 -9.70 -18.20
N ILE A 181 0.62 -10.68 -18.78
CA ILE A 181 -0.75 -10.55 -19.29
C ILE A 181 -1.70 -10.48 -18.08
N THR A 182 -2.55 -9.48 -18.06
CA THR A 182 -3.54 -9.24 -17.02
C THR A 182 -4.94 -9.70 -17.42
N ILE A 183 -5.80 -9.94 -16.43
CA ILE A 183 -7.21 -10.23 -16.68
C ILE A 183 -7.90 -9.12 -17.49
N ALA A 184 -7.48 -7.87 -17.31
CA ALA A 184 -8.02 -6.75 -18.08
C ALA A 184 -7.72 -6.88 -19.58
N GLU A 185 -6.50 -7.29 -19.94
CA GLU A 185 -6.12 -7.54 -21.34
C GLU A 185 -6.87 -8.74 -21.91
N VAL A 186 -6.99 -9.82 -21.15
CA VAL A 186 -7.76 -10.99 -21.58
C VAL A 186 -9.24 -10.65 -21.81
N LEU A 187 -9.83 -9.86 -20.92
CA LEU A 187 -11.22 -9.44 -21.06
C LEU A 187 -11.40 -8.48 -22.26
N ARG A 188 -10.48 -7.54 -22.46
CA ARG A 188 -10.46 -6.65 -23.61
C ARG A 188 -10.38 -7.45 -24.93
N ASP A 189 -9.50 -8.44 -24.99
CA ASP A 189 -9.36 -9.30 -26.17
C ASP A 189 -10.60 -10.18 -26.40
N ALA A 190 -11.35 -10.46 -25.34
CA ALA A 190 -12.67 -11.10 -25.41
C ALA A 190 -13.81 -10.12 -25.75
N GLY A 191 -13.53 -8.83 -25.98
CA GLY A 191 -14.47 -7.80 -26.39
C GLY A 191 -15.24 -7.15 -25.22
N TYR A 192 -14.73 -7.23 -24.00
CA TYR A 192 -15.23 -6.40 -22.88
C TYR A 192 -14.63 -4.99 -22.95
N TYR A 193 -15.34 -4.00 -22.41
CA TYR A 193 -14.95 -2.59 -22.35
C TYR A 193 -14.77 -2.14 -20.90
#